data_b0c29ec46075f4c9c045acd86508cf4c
#
_entry.id   b0c29ec46075f4c9c045acd86508cf4c
#
_cell.length_a   1.000
_cell.length_b   1.000
_cell.length_c   1.000
_cell.angle_alpha   90.00
_cell.angle_beta   90.00
_cell.angle_gamma   90.00
#
_symmetry.space_group_name_H-M   'P 1'
#
loop_
_entity.id
_entity.type
_entity.pdbx_description
1 polymer ?
#
loop_
_entity_poly.entity_id
_entity_poly.type
_entity_poly.pdbx_seq_one_letter_code
_entity_poly.pdbx_strand_id
1 'polypeptide(L)'
;MTFQLGYIRGWIPWLSEALSWIQTAGLYLQSHLQALEALAALQRQTLKSEELSTLAARAELDAMRAQIRPHFLFNTLNSIHSFIRDDPEQAEQVVEFLADLMRGVLQSSESDLIPLEQEIQLTETYLRIEKARYGNRLSFQIDFDPENDRIDVPPFSIQPLVENAIKHGVDAQLAPVDVQLTVRRDGEYVVIEVTDDGPGLADPPAGDSRPDYSRPDAAKGTGIALQNIRERLSRLYDEGASLELVIRQPHGTCARLKIPNAVSKAVND
;
A
#
# COMPACT_ATOMS: atom_id res chain seq x y z
N MET A 1 55.45 50.98 -63.28
CA MET A 1 54.20 50.23 -62.95
C MET A 1 54.50 48.83 -62.48
N THR A 2 55.71 48.44 -62.09
CA THR A 2 56.14 47.08 -61.74
C THR A 2 56.37 46.89 -60.22
N PHE A 3 56.36 47.91 -59.41
CA PHE A 3 56.61 47.82 -57.96
C PHE A 3 55.35 47.48 -57.11
N GLN A 4 54.16 47.67 -57.60
CA GLN A 4 52.91 47.34 -56.83
C GLN A 4 52.48 45.86 -56.88
N LEU A 5 52.86 45.15 -57.91
CA LEU A 5 52.48 43.70 -58.03
C LEU A 5 53.29 42.73 -57.12
N GLY A 6 54.49 43.13 -56.71
CA GLY A 6 55.36 42.35 -55.81
C GLY A 6 54.87 42.37 -54.37
N TYR A 7 54.31 43.49 -53.93
CA TYR A 7 53.78 43.63 -52.55
C TYR A 7 52.51 42.79 -52.29
N ILE A 8 51.63 42.68 -53.27
CA ILE A 8 50.40 41.94 -53.21
C ILE A 8 50.67 40.40 -53.19
N ARG A 9 51.71 39.95 -53.94
CA ARG A 9 52.05 38.51 -53.95
C ARG A 9 52.65 38.00 -52.64
N GLY A 10 53.31 38.85 -51.84
CA GLY A 10 53.84 38.43 -50.50
C GLY A 10 52.79 38.36 -49.40
N TRP A 11 51.65 39.04 -49.57
CA TRP A 11 50.59 39.06 -48.57
C TRP A 11 49.58 37.90 -48.70
N ILE A 12 49.44 37.32 -49.86
CA ILE A 12 48.46 36.24 -50.12
C ILE A 12 48.75 34.95 -49.32
N PRO A 13 50.03 34.47 -49.22
CA PRO A 13 50.34 33.29 -48.41
C PRO A 13 50.04 33.55 -46.90
N TRP A 14 50.43 34.69 -46.38
CA TRP A 14 50.24 35.03 -44.98
C TRP A 14 48.73 35.18 -44.62
N LEU A 15 47.93 35.73 -45.52
CA LEU A 15 46.48 35.84 -45.33
C LEU A 15 45.83 34.45 -45.32
N SER A 16 46.26 33.54 -46.15
CA SER A 16 45.74 32.16 -46.18
C SER A 16 46.07 31.38 -44.91
N GLU A 17 47.32 31.56 -44.38
CA GLU A 17 47.68 31.01 -43.07
C GLU A 17 46.89 31.58 -41.94
N ALA A 18 46.70 32.87 -41.85
CA ALA A 18 45.91 33.54 -40.83
C ALA A 18 44.43 33.08 -40.86
N LEU A 19 43.83 32.93 -42.05
CA LEU A 19 42.47 32.39 -42.18
C LEU A 19 42.39 30.96 -41.74
N SER A 20 43.40 30.11 -42.04
CA SER A 20 43.46 28.70 -41.55
C SER A 20 43.54 28.66 -40.04
N TRP A 21 44.31 29.48 -39.37
CA TRP A 21 44.39 29.58 -37.92
C TRP A 21 43.08 30.02 -37.30
N ILE A 22 42.39 31.00 -37.90
CA ILE A 22 41.08 31.46 -37.42
C ILE A 22 40.02 30.36 -37.54
N GLN A 23 40.02 29.62 -38.67
CA GLN A 23 39.10 28.48 -38.84
C GLN A 23 39.36 27.37 -37.84
N THR A 24 40.65 26.98 -37.62
CA THR A 24 41.04 25.96 -36.65
C THR A 24 40.66 26.35 -35.21
N ALA A 25 40.92 27.62 -34.84
CA ALA A 25 40.52 28.16 -33.54
C ALA A 25 38.98 28.15 -33.37
N GLY A 26 38.23 28.50 -34.44
CA GLY A 26 36.78 28.42 -34.44
C GLY A 26 36.22 27.01 -34.21
N LEU A 27 36.78 26.01 -34.91
CA LEU A 27 36.42 24.63 -34.74
C LEU A 27 36.78 24.11 -33.32
N TYR A 28 37.90 24.52 -32.78
CA TYR A 28 38.33 24.16 -31.44
C TYR A 28 37.37 24.75 -30.38
N LEU A 29 37.00 26.03 -30.48
CA LEU A 29 36.06 26.69 -29.63
C LEU A 29 34.67 26.00 -29.70
N GLN A 30 34.21 25.69 -30.89
CA GLN A 30 32.92 25.05 -31.11
C GLN A 30 32.88 23.67 -30.46
N SER A 31 33.95 22.85 -30.59
CA SER A 31 34.04 21.55 -29.96
C SER A 31 34.04 21.63 -28.43
N HIS A 32 34.69 22.66 -27.85
CA HIS A 32 34.69 22.88 -26.40
C HIS A 32 33.34 23.34 -25.89
N LEU A 33 32.63 24.20 -26.60
CA LEU A 33 31.28 24.61 -26.26
C LEU A 33 30.31 23.42 -26.28
N GLN A 34 30.38 22.58 -27.30
CA GLN A 34 29.56 21.36 -27.37
C GLN A 34 29.85 20.39 -26.22
N ALA A 35 31.13 20.22 -25.84
CA ALA A 35 31.50 19.39 -24.69
C ALA A 35 30.96 19.94 -23.36
N LEU A 36 31.00 21.29 -23.18
CA LEU A 36 30.43 21.95 -21.99
C LEU A 36 28.90 21.81 -21.94
N GLU A 37 28.23 21.97 -23.08
CA GLU A 37 26.77 21.75 -23.16
C GLU A 37 26.37 20.32 -22.86
N ALA A 38 27.13 19.31 -23.37
CA ALA A 38 26.91 17.91 -23.10
C ALA A 38 27.10 17.57 -21.60
N LEU A 39 28.16 18.11 -20.98
CA LEU A 39 28.41 17.99 -19.55
C LEU A 39 27.28 18.60 -18.71
N ALA A 40 26.83 19.80 -19.07
CA ALA A 40 25.72 20.45 -18.38
C ALA A 40 24.38 19.69 -18.54
N ALA A 41 24.17 19.09 -19.72
CA ALA A 41 22.99 18.23 -19.95
C ALA A 41 23.05 16.94 -19.10
N LEU A 42 24.22 16.31 -19.02
CA LEU A 42 24.43 15.11 -18.18
C LEU A 42 24.22 15.42 -16.70
N GLN A 43 24.76 16.53 -16.20
CA GLN A 43 24.54 16.97 -14.81
C GLN A 43 23.08 17.24 -14.51
N ARG A 44 22.33 17.85 -15.41
CA ARG A 44 20.89 18.06 -15.25
C ARG A 44 20.12 16.75 -15.22
N GLN A 45 20.51 15.78 -16.02
CA GLN A 45 19.90 14.46 -16.05
C GLN A 45 20.15 13.67 -14.76
N THR A 46 21.39 13.72 -14.21
CA THR A 46 21.69 13.06 -12.92
C THR A 46 20.93 13.71 -11.77
N LEU A 47 20.90 15.03 -11.67
CA LEU A 47 20.13 15.73 -10.64
C LEU A 47 18.64 15.41 -10.71
N LYS A 48 18.07 15.38 -11.92
CA LYS A 48 16.65 15.01 -12.12
C LYS A 48 16.38 13.56 -11.75
N SER A 49 17.31 12.64 -12.01
CA SER A 49 17.21 11.24 -11.61
C SER A 49 17.26 11.06 -10.09
N GLU A 50 18.12 11.80 -9.39
CA GLU A 50 18.21 11.80 -7.93
C GLU A 50 16.94 12.39 -7.29
N GLU A 51 16.39 13.47 -7.86
CA GLU A 51 15.14 14.08 -7.40
C GLU A 51 13.96 13.12 -7.58
N LEU A 52 13.85 12.46 -8.72
CA LEU A 52 12.83 11.45 -8.97
C LEU A 52 12.96 10.24 -8.03
N SER A 53 14.19 9.78 -7.77
CA SER A 53 14.44 8.69 -6.82
C SER A 53 14.03 9.05 -5.39
N THR A 54 14.33 10.28 -4.94
CA THR A 54 13.91 10.75 -3.62
C THR A 54 12.40 10.94 -3.50
N LEU A 55 11.74 11.40 -4.57
CA LEU A 55 10.28 11.51 -4.63
C LEU A 55 9.61 10.13 -4.61
N ALA A 56 10.14 9.17 -5.37
CA ALA A 56 9.66 7.79 -5.37
C ALA A 56 9.79 7.15 -3.98
N ALA A 57 10.95 7.26 -3.33
CA ALA A 57 11.16 6.75 -1.98
C ALA A 57 10.22 7.40 -0.94
N ARG A 58 9.95 8.71 -1.08
CA ARG A 58 8.96 9.40 -0.20
C ARG A 58 7.55 8.91 -0.46
N ALA A 59 7.14 8.78 -1.72
CA ALA A 59 5.82 8.26 -2.07
C ALA A 59 5.62 6.83 -1.57
N GLU A 60 6.66 5.99 -1.64
CA GLU A 60 6.66 4.64 -1.11
C GLU A 60 6.53 4.63 0.42
N LEU A 61 7.28 5.48 1.13
CA LEU A 61 7.13 5.66 2.57
C LEU A 61 5.75 6.18 2.98
N ASP A 62 5.16 7.09 2.21
CA ASP A 62 3.84 7.63 2.50
C ASP A 62 2.74 6.61 2.18
N ALA A 63 2.89 5.79 1.14
CA ALA A 63 2.03 4.65 0.85
C ALA A 63 2.10 3.60 1.98
N MET A 64 3.32 3.27 2.46
CA MET A 64 3.53 2.41 3.62
C MET A 64 2.83 2.95 4.88
N ARG A 65 2.98 4.26 5.17
CA ARG A 65 2.33 4.89 6.33
C ARG A 65 0.81 4.88 6.23
N ALA A 66 0.26 4.92 5.01
CA ALA A 66 -1.17 4.85 4.78
C ALA A 66 -1.74 3.42 4.98
N GLN A 67 -0.93 2.38 4.76
CA GLN A 67 -1.33 0.98 4.92
C GLN A 67 -1.31 0.52 6.38
N ILE A 68 -0.37 1.01 7.19
CA ILE A 68 -0.32 0.74 8.63
C ILE A 68 -0.91 1.94 9.36
N ARG A 69 -2.02 1.75 10.03
CA ARG A 69 -2.65 2.83 10.81
C ARG A 69 -1.69 3.35 11.89
N PRO A 70 -1.31 4.64 11.90
CA PRO A 70 -0.39 5.17 12.90
C PRO A 70 -0.86 4.92 14.33
N HIS A 71 -2.16 4.98 14.57
CA HIS A 71 -2.78 4.72 15.86
C HIS A 71 -2.54 3.28 16.35
N PHE A 72 -2.58 2.28 15.46
CA PHE A 72 -2.26 0.89 15.80
C PHE A 72 -0.79 0.77 16.28
N LEU A 73 0.16 1.37 15.53
CA LEU A 73 1.57 1.37 15.92
C LEU A 73 1.80 2.02 17.29
N PHE A 74 1.22 3.21 17.53
CA PHE A 74 1.34 3.89 18.82
C PHE A 74 0.77 3.03 19.96
N ASN A 75 -0.38 2.42 19.77
CA ASN A 75 -0.99 1.56 20.78
C ASN A 75 -0.15 0.31 21.06
N THR A 76 0.38 -0.32 20.03
CA THR A 76 1.26 -1.50 20.16
C THR A 76 2.54 -1.15 20.90
N LEU A 77 3.21 -0.03 20.55
CA LEU A 77 4.41 0.43 21.26
C LEU A 77 4.13 0.76 22.72
N ASN A 78 2.99 1.38 23.02
CA ASN A 78 2.56 1.64 24.41
C ASN A 78 2.33 0.35 25.19
N SER A 79 1.73 -0.67 24.56
CA SER A 79 1.54 -1.98 25.18
C SER A 79 2.87 -2.68 25.45
N ILE A 80 3.80 -2.68 24.48
CA ILE A 80 5.16 -3.21 24.66
C ILE A 80 5.84 -2.50 25.85
N HIS A 81 5.77 -1.16 25.90
CA HIS A 81 6.36 -0.39 27.00
C HIS A 81 5.79 -0.79 28.37
N SER A 82 4.49 -1.06 28.46
CA SER A 82 3.87 -1.58 29.70
C SER A 82 4.40 -2.97 30.03
N PHE A 83 4.43 -3.88 29.06
CA PHE A 83 4.85 -5.28 29.26
C PHE A 83 6.34 -5.42 29.65
N ILE A 84 7.23 -4.51 29.22
CA ILE A 84 8.66 -4.58 29.57
C ILE A 84 8.91 -4.77 31.06
N ARG A 85 8.05 -4.22 31.93
CA ARG A 85 8.18 -4.32 33.39
C ARG A 85 7.35 -5.44 34.00
N ASP A 86 6.16 -5.68 33.43
CA ASP A 86 5.15 -6.55 34.05
C ASP A 86 5.18 -7.97 33.48
N ASP A 87 5.52 -8.13 32.18
CA ASP A 87 5.63 -9.39 31.47
C ASP A 87 6.63 -9.27 30.30
N PRO A 88 7.95 -9.35 30.56
CA PRO A 88 8.98 -9.20 29.53
C PRO A 88 8.87 -10.21 28.39
N GLU A 89 8.41 -11.43 28.64
CA GLU A 89 8.23 -12.46 27.62
C GLU A 89 7.12 -12.05 26.65
N GLN A 90 6.02 -11.51 27.16
CA GLN A 90 4.96 -10.96 26.32
C GLN A 90 5.42 -9.75 25.51
N ALA A 91 6.27 -8.89 26.11
CA ALA A 91 6.86 -7.76 25.39
C ALA A 91 7.69 -8.24 24.19
N GLU A 92 8.55 -9.25 24.36
CA GLU A 92 9.37 -9.84 23.32
C GLU A 92 8.51 -10.43 22.20
N GLN A 93 7.49 -11.23 22.55
CA GLN A 93 6.56 -11.80 21.56
C GLN A 93 5.83 -10.74 20.74
N VAL A 94 5.35 -9.66 21.36
CA VAL A 94 4.65 -8.58 20.62
C VAL A 94 5.61 -7.83 19.69
N VAL A 95 6.88 -7.66 20.07
CA VAL A 95 7.91 -7.09 19.18
C VAL A 95 8.15 -7.98 17.98
N GLU A 96 8.24 -9.29 18.16
CA GLU A 96 8.39 -10.26 17.07
C GLU A 96 7.19 -10.22 16.11
N PHE A 97 5.97 -10.27 16.64
CA PHE A 97 4.74 -10.16 15.83
C PHE A 97 4.68 -8.84 15.06
N LEU A 98 5.07 -7.73 15.69
CA LEU A 98 5.10 -6.44 15.01
C LEU A 98 6.11 -6.42 13.86
N ALA A 99 7.31 -6.99 14.08
CA ALA A 99 8.34 -7.09 13.05
C ALA A 99 7.89 -7.99 11.88
N ASP A 100 7.20 -9.10 12.15
CA ASP A 100 6.66 -10.01 11.15
C ASP A 100 5.53 -9.35 10.34
N LEU A 101 4.61 -8.68 11.02
CA LEU A 101 3.54 -7.93 10.38
C LEU A 101 4.10 -6.84 9.44
N MET A 102 5.09 -6.07 9.90
CA MET A 102 5.72 -5.03 9.10
C MET A 102 6.39 -5.60 7.84
N ARG A 103 7.14 -6.70 7.98
CA ARG A 103 7.77 -7.38 6.83
C ARG A 103 6.73 -7.89 5.84
N GLY A 104 5.68 -8.53 6.33
CA GLY A 104 4.63 -9.07 5.48
C GLY A 104 3.85 -7.98 4.74
N VAL A 105 3.54 -6.86 5.40
CA VAL A 105 2.91 -5.68 4.77
C VAL A 105 3.76 -5.14 3.64
N LEU A 106 5.08 -5.03 3.83
CA LEU A 106 6.01 -4.57 2.81
C LEU A 106 6.01 -5.48 1.58
N GLN A 107 6.14 -6.78 1.79
CA GLN A 107 6.15 -7.77 0.70
C GLN A 107 4.82 -7.80 -0.07
N SER A 108 3.69 -7.68 0.65
CA SER A 108 2.36 -7.72 0.03
C SER A 108 2.02 -6.45 -0.76
N SER A 109 2.64 -5.31 -0.44
CA SER A 109 2.35 -4.03 -1.11
C SER A 109 2.88 -3.93 -2.53
N GLU A 110 3.81 -4.80 -2.91
CA GLU A 110 4.42 -4.82 -4.24
C GLU A 110 3.61 -5.65 -5.27
N SER A 111 2.58 -6.37 -4.83
CA SER A 111 1.80 -7.27 -5.67
C SER A 111 0.33 -6.86 -5.74
N ASP A 112 -0.28 -7.02 -6.92
CA ASP A 112 -1.71 -6.80 -7.09
C ASP A 112 -2.55 -7.91 -6.45
N LEU A 113 -2.01 -9.13 -6.41
CA LEU A 113 -2.61 -10.32 -5.82
C LEU A 113 -1.58 -11.06 -4.97
N ILE A 114 -2.01 -11.62 -3.84
CA ILE A 114 -1.22 -12.49 -2.95
C ILE A 114 -2.01 -13.76 -2.63
N PRO A 115 -1.34 -14.87 -2.30
CA PRO A 115 -2.03 -16.06 -1.80
C PRO A 115 -2.92 -15.73 -0.59
N LEU A 116 -4.15 -16.27 -0.57
CA LEU A 116 -5.08 -16.10 0.55
C LEU A 116 -4.43 -16.53 1.88
N GLU A 117 -3.64 -17.60 1.86
CA GLU A 117 -2.88 -18.05 3.03
C GLU A 117 -1.98 -16.95 3.62
N GLN A 118 -1.31 -16.16 2.74
CA GLN A 118 -0.47 -15.04 3.18
C GLN A 118 -1.30 -13.92 3.83
N GLU A 119 -2.46 -13.60 3.26
CA GLU A 119 -3.39 -12.61 3.83
C GLU A 119 -3.94 -13.06 5.19
N ILE A 120 -4.24 -14.36 5.33
CA ILE A 120 -4.66 -14.95 6.61
C ILE A 120 -3.55 -14.89 7.64
N GLN A 121 -2.30 -15.21 7.29
CA GLN A 121 -1.14 -15.12 8.19
C GLN A 121 -0.90 -13.70 8.70
N LEU A 122 -1.01 -12.70 7.81
CA LEU A 122 -0.90 -11.28 8.19
C LEU A 122 -2.02 -10.88 9.16
N THR A 123 -3.25 -11.32 8.87
CA THR A 123 -4.43 -11.05 9.70
C THR A 123 -4.30 -11.73 11.07
N GLU A 124 -3.81 -12.96 11.12
CA GLU A 124 -3.55 -13.67 12.37
C GLU A 124 -2.50 -12.97 13.23
N THR A 125 -1.39 -12.55 12.60
CA THR A 125 -0.33 -11.80 13.30
C THR A 125 -0.87 -10.50 13.89
N TYR A 126 -1.70 -9.77 13.14
CA TYR A 126 -2.40 -8.58 13.62
C TYR A 126 -3.31 -8.91 14.82
N LEU A 127 -4.12 -9.96 14.73
CA LEU A 127 -5.02 -10.41 15.82
C LEU A 127 -4.25 -10.82 17.08
N ARG A 128 -3.08 -11.43 16.96
CA ARG A 128 -2.22 -11.78 18.10
C ARG A 128 -1.71 -10.53 18.82
N ILE A 129 -1.32 -9.49 18.11
CA ILE A 129 -0.91 -8.20 18.69
C ILE A 129 -2.10 -7.57 19.45
N GLU A 130 -3.28 -7.53 18.82
CA GLU A 130 -4.47 -6.98 19.45
C GLU A 130 -4.93 -7.80 20.67
N LYS A 131 -4.81 -9.13 20.59
CA LYS A 131 -5.09 -10.04 21.73
C LYS A 131 -4.17 -9.77 22.92
N ALA A 132 -2.88 -9.53 22.68
CA ALA A 132 -1.95 -9.13 23.75
C ALA A 132 -2.39 -7.80 24.40
N ARG A 133 -2.86 -6.83 23.59
CA ARG A 133 -3.33 -5.53 24.07
C ARG A 133 -4.63 -5.59 24.85
N TYR A 134 -5.63 -6.33 24.36
CA TYR A 134 -6.96 -6.39 24.99
C TYR A 134 -7.10 -7.49 26.05
N GLY A 135 -6.16 -8.41 26.10
CA GLY A 135 -6.18 -9.51 27.05
C GLY A 135 -7.45 -10.37 26.91
N ASN A 136 -8.14 -10.57 28.01
CA ASN A 136 -9.38 -11.39 28.04
C ASN A 136 -10.60 -10.73 27.39
N ARG A 137 -10.49 -9.47 26.96
CA ARG A 137 -11.58 -8.76 26.26
C ARG A 137 -11.68 -9.12 24.79
N LEU A 138 -10.66 -9.72 24.19
CA LEU A 138 -10.67 -10.20 22.81
C LEU A 138 -10.38 -11.69 22.79
N SER A 139 -11.22 -12.48 22.16
CA SER A 139 -10.91 -13.82 21.68
C SER A 139 -11.06 -13.86 20.17
N PHE A 140 -10.34 -14.76 19.51
CA PHE A 140 -10.47 -14.95 18.08
C PHE A 140 -10.26 -16.39 17.66
N GLN A 141 -10.89 -16.77 16.56
CA GLN A 141 -10.72 -18.06 15.91
C GLN A 141 -10.60 -17.86 14.40
N ILE A 142 -9.76 -18.67 13.77
CA ILE A 142 -9.57 -18.70 12.32
C ILE A 142 -9.84 -20.11 11.84
N ASP A 143 -10.84 -20.26 10.96
CA ASP A 143 -11.20 -21.50 10.29
C ASP A 143 -10.87 -21.38 8.81
N PHE A 144 -9.73 -21.93 8.42
CA PHE A 144 -9.15 -21.84 7.10
C PHE A 144 -8.41 -23.13 6.76
N ASP A 145 -8.67 -23.69 5.58
CA ASP A 145 -7.98 -24.88 5.07
C ASP A 145 -7.04 -24.50 3.90
N PRO A 146 -5.72 -24.41 4.14
CA PRO A 146 -4.75 -24.00 3.11
C PRO A 146 -4.71 -24.90 1.87
N GLU A 147 -5.13 -26.18 1.99
CA GLU A 147 -5.12 -27.11 0.88
C GLU A 147 -6.34 -26.95 -0.04
N ASN A 148 -7.50 -26.67 0.55
CA ASN A 148 -8.75 -26.56 -0.17
C ASN A 148 -9.07 -25.13 -0.62
N ASP A 149 -8.52 -24.10 0.05
CA ASP A 149 -8.85 -22.70 -0.17
C ASP A 149 -7.76 -21.93 -0.91
N ARG A 150 -7.04 -22.60 -1.83
CA ARG A 150 -5.99 -21.97 -2.65
C ARG A 150 -6.58 -21.03 -3.67
N ILE A 151 -6.50 -19.73 -3.39
CA ILE A 151 -6.80 -18.65 -4.31
C ILE A 151 -5.84 -17.49 -4.06
N ASP A 152 -5.71 -16.62 -5.04
CA ASP A 152 -5.04 -15.33 -4.88
C ASP A 152 -6.09 -14.25 -4.64
N VAL A 153 -5.80 -13.37 -3.69
CA VAL A 153 -6.67 -12.26 -3.28
C VAL A 153 -5.92 -10.93 -3.33
N PRO A 154 -6.61 -9.80 -3.49
CA PRO A 154 -5.96 -8.50 -3.35
C PRO A 154 -5.43 -8.34 -1.92
N PRO A 155 -4.17 -7.91 -1.72
CA PRO A 155 -3.63 -7.70 -0.39
C PRO A 155 -4.47 -6.71 0.41
N PHE A 156 -4.52 -6.88 1.73
CA PHE A 156 -5.31 -6.04 2.66
C PHE A 156 -6.82 -6.05 2.37
N SER A 157 -7.36 -7.19 1.93
CA SER A 157 -8.81 -7.39 1.74
C SER A 157 -9.48 -7.86 3.02
N ILE A 158 -8.81 -8.63 3.86
CA ILE A 158 -9.34 -9.24 5.08
C ILE A 158 -8.98 -8.40 6.32
N GLN A 159 -7.75 -7.95 6.43
CA GLN A 159 -7.28 -7.21 7.60
C GLN A 159 -8.19 -6.02 7.97
N PRO A 160 -8.67 -5.14 7.04
CA PRO A 160 -9.57 -4.06 7.40
C PRO A 160 -10.93 -4.52 7.93
N LEU A 161 -11.40 -5.73 7.56
CA LEU A 161 -12.64 -6.29 8.08
C LEU A 161 -12.47 -6.69 9.55
N VAL A 162 -11.35 -7.33 9.88
CA VAL A 162 -10.98 -7.68 11.26
C VAL A 162 -10.74 -6.43 12.10
N GLU A 163 -10.06 -5.41 11.56
CA GLU A 163 -9.90 -4.12 12.23
C GLU A 163 -11.23 -3.47 12.59
N ASN A 164 -12.22 -3.59 11.70
CA ASN A 164 -13.57 -3.09 11.96
C ASN A 164 -14.27 -3.89 13.05
N ALA A 165 -14.17 -5.22 13.04
CA ALA A 165 -14.71 -6.08 14.08
C ALA A 165 -14.13 -5.74 15.46
N ILE A 166 -12.82 -5.50 15.56
CA ILE A 166 -12.19 -5.07 16.82
C ILE A 166 -12.66 -3.68 17.23
N LYS A 167 -12.62 -2.71 16.34
CA LYS A 167 -12.99 -1.32 16.63
C LYS A 167 -14.45 -1.18 17.06
N HIS A 168 -15.36 -1.87 16.39
CA HIS A 168 -16.79 -1.76 16.65
C HIS A 168 -17.30 -2.82 17.64
N GLY A 169 -16.56 -3.93 17.81
CA GLY A 169 -16.83 -4.92 18.85
C GLY A 169 -16.15 -4.56 20.17
N VAL A 170 -14.81 -4.64 20.23
CA VAL A 170 -14.04 -4.57 21.48
C VAL A 170 -13.93 -3.15 22.04
N ASP A 171 -13.73 -2.13 21.19
CA ASP A 171 -13.63 -0.73 21.64
C ASP A 171 -14.97 -0.15 22.07
N ALA A 172 -16.07 -0.67 21.51
CA ALA A 172 -17.40 -0.12 21.75
C ALA A 172 -18.05 -0.60 23.06
N GLN A 173 -17.55 -1.69 23.67
CA GLN A 173 -18.09 -2.26 24.91
C GLN A 173 -17.01 -2.78 25.82
N LEU A 174 -17.32 -2.90 27.14
CA LEU A 174 -16.39 -3.47 28.14
C LEU A 174 -16.43 -5.01 28.19
N ALA A 175 -17.53 -5.62 27.72
CA ALA A 175 -17.68 -7.07 27.68
C ALA A 175 -16.66 -7.69 26.70
N PRO A 176 -16.24 -8.93 26.93
CA PRO A 176 -15.44 -9.67 25.99
C PRO A 176 -16.13 -9.81 24.64
N VAL A 177 -15.34 -9.82 23.56
CA VAL A 177 -15.81 -9.98 22.17
C VAL A 177 -15.05 -11.14 21.53
N ASP A 178 -15.76 -11.99 20.83
CA ASP A 178 -15.22 -13.07 20.01
C ASP A 178 -15.26 -12.68 18.54
N VAL A 179 -14.09 -12.73 17.88
CA VAL A 179 -13.94 -12.45 16.45
C VAL A 179 -13.64 -13.76 15.73
N GLN A 180 -14.47 -14.13 14.76
CA GLN A 180 -14.27 -15.34 13.98
C GLN A 180 -14.02 -14.99 12.51
N LEU A 181 -12.95 -15.57 11.96
CA LEU A 181 -12.62 -15.51 10.55
C LEU A 181 -12.83 -16.90 9.96
N THR A 182 -13.75 -17.04 9.03
CA THR A 182 -14.01 -18.31 8.35
C THR A 182 -13.84 -18.17 6.86
N VAL A 183 -13.24 -19.17 6.24
CA VAL A 183 -13.09 -19.29 4.79
C VAL A 183 -13.81 -20.55 4.33
N ARG A 184 -14.62 -20.44 3.28
CA ARG A 184 -15.36 -21.59 2.72
C ARG A 184 -15.45 -21.48 1.21
N ARG A 185 -15.40 -22.62 0.54
CA ARG A 185 -15.77 -22.72 -0.87
C ARG A 185 -17.29 -22.80 -1.03
N ASP A 186 -17.81 -21.99 -1.94
CA ASP A 186 -19.22 -21.99 -2.36
C ASP A 186 -19.26 -22.04 -3.91
N GLY A 187 -19.18 -23.25 -4.46
CA GLY A 187 -19.11 -23.49 -5.90
C GLY A 187 -17.87 -22.87 -6.55
N GLU A 188 -18.07 -21.92 -7.44
CA GLU A 188 -16.99 -21.19 -8.13
C GLU A 188 -16.44 -20.00 -7.30
N TYR A 189 -16.88 -19.83 -6.07
CA TYR A 189 -16.50 -18.74 -5.21
C TYR A 189 -15.79 -19.23 -3.95
N VAL A 190 -14.94 -18.36 -3.39
CA VAL A 190 -14.50 -18.43 -2.00
C VAL A 190 -15.21 -17.34 -1.24
N VAL A 191 -15.82 -17.73 -0.11
CA VAL A 191 -16.52 -16.84 0.81
C VAL A 191 -15.69 -16.71 2.06
N ILE A 192 -15.29 -15.49 2.39
CA ILE A 192 -14.53 -15.14 3.58
C ILE A 192 -15.46 -14.31 4.47
N GLU A 193 -15.68 -14.78 5.69
CA GLU A 193 -16.54 -14.12 6.66
C GLU A 193 -15.75 -13.73 7.90
N VAL A 194 -15.82 -12.46 8.26
CA VAL A 194 -15.35 -11.95 9.55
C VAL A 194 -16.56 -11.59 10.37
N THR A 195 -16.73 -12.29 11.50
CA THR A 195 -17.86 -12.07 12.40
C THR A 195 -17.39 -11.63 13.77
N ASP A 196 -18.13 -10.75 14.40
CA ASP A 196 -17.99 -10.38 15.80
C ASP A 196 -19.33 -10.54 16.54
N ASP A 197 -19.26 -10.69 17.85
CA ASP A 197 -20.38 -10.73 18.78
C ASP A 197 -20.50 -9.42 19.59
N GLY A 198 -19.94 -8.33 19.05
CA GLY A 198 -20.02 -7.00 19.62
C GLY A 198 -21.44 -6.41 19.63
N PRO A 199 -21.59 -5.13 19.95
CA PRO A 199 -22.92 -4.48 20.04
C PRO A 199 -23.64 -4.40 18.69
N GLY A 200 -22.97 -4.73 17.58
CA GLY A 200 -23.49 -4.57 16.24
C GLY A 200 -23.41 -3.12 15.73
N LEU A 201 -23.91 -2.92 14.51
CA LEU A 201 -24.06 -1.58 13.97
C LEU A 201 -25.25 -0.91 14.67
N ALA A 202 -25.06 0.31 15.17
CA ALA A 202 -26.19 1.08 15.74
C ALA A 202 -27.30 1.16 14.70
N ASP A 203 -28.55 0.89 15.11
CA ASP A 203 -29.71 1.07 14.24
C ASP A 203 -29.70 2.50 13.67
N PRO A 204 -29.94 2.68 12.36
CA PRO A 204 -30.16 4.01 11.84
C PRO A 204 -31.32 4.65 12.57
N PRO A 205 -31.29 5.96 12.86
CA PRO A 205 -32.39 6.63 13.50
C PRO A 205 -33.70 6.31 12.75
N ALA A 206 -34.71 5.88 13.50
CA ALA A 206 -36.00 5.42 12.98
C ALA A 206 -36.59 6.46 12.00
N GLY A 207 -36.62 6.15 10.73
CA GLY A 207 -37.14 7.02 9.67
C GLY A 207 -36.43 6.93 8.32
N ASP A 208 -35.23 6.37 8.23
CA ASP A 208 -34.54 6.29 6.97
C ASP A 208 -34.36 4.82 6.55
N SER A 209 -35.05 4.46 5.48
CA SER A 209 -35.04 3.12 4.92
C SER A 209 -33.65 2.82 4.28
N ARG A 210 -32.92 1.92 4.88
CA ARG A 210 -31.55 1.43 4.59
C ARG A 210 -30.45 2.41 4.99
N PRO A 211 -29.44 1.94 5.76
CA PRO A 211 -28.23 2.70 5.98
C PRO A 211 -27.57 2.94 4.62
N ASP A 212 -27.58 4.17 4.17
CA ASP A 212 -26.84 4.60 3.00
C ASP A 212 -25.36 4.70 3.40
N TYR A 213 -24.63 3.58 3.27
CA TYR A 213 -23.19 3.53 3.50
C TYR A 213 -22.37 4.34 2.48
N SER A 214 -23.05 5.01 1.52
CA SER A 214 -22.43 5.95 0.59
C SER A 214 -22.28 7.37 1.20
N ARG A 215 -22.86 7.64 2.39
CA ARG A 215 -22.72 8.94 3.04
C ARG A 215 -21.39 9.07 3.79
N PRO A 216 -20.56 10.09 3.47
CA PRO A 216 -19.24 10.31 4.11
C PRO A 216 -19.29 10.58 5.61
N ASP A 217 -20.46 10.93 6.17
CA ASP A 217 -20.59 11.37 7.57
C ASP A 217 -21.01 10.27 8.55
N ALA A 218 -21.44 9.10 8.10
CA ALA A 218 -21.99 8.07 8.99
C ALA A 218 -20.92 7.25 9.75
N ALA A 219 -19.65 7.26 9.32
CA ALA A 219 -18.56 6.62 10.05
C ALA A 219 -17.20 7.20 9.60
N LYS A 220 -16.76 8.28 10.22
CA LYS A 220 -15.39 8.81 10.01
C LYS A 220 -14.35 7.71 10.21
N GLY A 221 -13.86 7.14 9.11
CA GLY A 221 -12.75 6.19 9.05
C GLY A 221 -13.10 4.75 8.61
N THR A 222 -14.29 4.22 8.86
CA THR A 222 -14.67 2.84 8.51
C THR A 222 -15.21 2.73 7.09
N GLY A 223 -15.98 3.70 6.64
CA GLY A 223 -16.56 3.72 5.29
C GLY A 223 -15.51 3.75 4.18
N ILE A 224 -14.42 4.50 4.36
CA ILE A 224 -13.36 4.66 3.36
C ILE A 224 -12.61 3.34 3.12
N ALA A 225 -12.28 2.59 4.18
CA ALA A 225 -11.56 1.32 4.04
C ALA A 225 -12.39 0.27 3.29
N LEU A 226 -13.67 0.13 3.63
CA LEU A 226 -14.57 -0.80 2.94
C LEU A 226 -14.86 -0.37 1.50
N GLN A 227 -14.96 0.92 1.24
CA GLN A 227 -15.11 1.46 -0.10
C GLN A 227 -13.88 1.16 -0.97
N ASN A 228 -12.67 1.36 -0.43
CA ASN A 228 -11.42 1.03 -1.14
C ASN A 228 -11.34 -0.46 -1.50
N ILE A 229 -11.79 -1.35 -0.60
CA ILE A 229 -11.88 -2.78 -0.89
C ILE A 229 -12.86 -3.02 -2.04
N ARG A 230 -14.07 -2.45 -2.00
CA ARG A 230 -15.08 -2.61 -3.06
C ARG A 230 -14.57 -2.12 -4.42
N GLU A 231 -13.95 -0.94 -4.46
CA GLU A 231 -13.38 -0.37 -5.69
C GLU A 231 -12.23 -1.24 -6.25
N ARG A 232 -11.43 -1.85 -5.38
CA ARG A 232 -10.36 -2.75 -5.78
C ARG A 232 -10.91 -4.08 -6.31
N LEU A 233 -11.90 -4.65 -5.63
CA LEU A 233 -12.59 -5.85 -6.09
C LEU A 233 -13.25 -5.64 -7.45
N SER A 234 -13.94 -4.52 -7.63
CA SER A 234 -14.58 -4.18 -8.92
C SER A 234 -13.56 -4.06 -10.05
N ARG A 235 -12.35 -3.52 -9.78
CA ARG A 235 -11.29 -3.42 -10.79
C ARG A 235 -10.69 -4.77 -11.18
N LEU A 236 -10.62 -5.73 -10.26
CA LEU A 236 -9.95 -7.02 -10.49
C LEU A 236 -10.91 -8.13 -10.95
N TYR A 237 -12.18 -8.05 -10.55
CA TYR A 237 -13.17 -9.12 -10.75
C TYR A 237 -14.46 -8.62 -11.41
N ASP A 238 -14.51 -7.36 -11.86
CA ASP A 238 -15.72 -6.72 -12.37
C ASP A 238 -16.89 -6.86 -11.36
N GLU A 239 -18.03 -7.42 -11.80
CA GLU A 239 -19.17 -7.70 -10.92
C GLU A 239 -19.09 -9.09 -10.24
N GLY A 240 -17.98 -9.82 -10.44
CA GLY A 240 -17.83 -11.20 -9.92
C GLY A 240 -17.54 -11.26 -8.42
N ALA A 241 -17.03 -10.19 -7.80
CA ALA A 241 -16.73 -10.15 -6.36
C ALA A 241 -17.65 -9.18 -5.62
N SER A 242 -17.96 -9.48 -4.35
CA SER A 242 -18.80 -8.60 -3.52
C SER A 242 -18.30 -8.52 -2.09
N LEU A 243 -18.59 -7.38 -1.44
CA LEU A 243 -18.37 -7.16 -0.01
C LEU A 243 -19.65 -6.66 0.62
N GLU A 244 -20.20 -7.45 1.54
CA GLU A 244 -21.42 -7.17 2.27
C GLU A 244 -21.17 -7.05 3.77
N LEU A 245 -21.95 -6.18 4.43
CA LEU A 245 -22.02 -6.11 5.88
C LEU A 245 -23.43 -6.54 6.31
N VAL A 246 -23.51 -7.52 7.20
CA VAL A 246 -24.77 -8.09 7.68
C VAL A 246 -24.79 -7.96 9.20
N ILE A 247 -25.91 -7.46 9.75
CA ILE A 247 -26.15 -7.45 11.19
C ILE A 247 -26.52 -8.87 11.62
N ARG A 248 -25.83 -9.36 12.64
CA ARG A 248 -26.13 -10.68 13.23
C ARG A 248 -27.21 -10.57 14.31
N GLN A 249 -28.00 -11.59 14.44
CA GLN A 249 -28.97 -11.73 15.52
C GLN A 249 -28.42 -12.68 16.59
N PRO A 250 -28.54 -12.39 17.90
CA PRO A 250 -29.20 -11.22 18.52
C PRO A 250 -28.35 -9.95 18.52
N HIS A 251 -27.04 -10.00 18.28
CA HIS A 251 -26.11 -8.87 18.22
C HIS A 251 -24.87 -9.26 17.42
N GLY A 252 -24.03 -8.28 17.08
CA GLY A 252 -22.81 -8.47 16.34
C GLY A 252 -22.91 -8.11 14.85
N THR A 253 -21.79 -8.25 14.14
CA THR A 253 -21.68 -7.94 12.72
C THR A 253 -21.06 -9.12 11.97
N CYS A 254 -21.37 -9.25 10.69
CA CYS A 254 -20.70 -10.16 9.76
C CYS A 254 -20.29 -9.34 8.53
N ALA A 255 -19.00 -9.25 8.26
CA ALA A 255 -18.47 -8.78 6.99
C ALA A 255 -18.20 -10.00 6.11
N ARG A 256 -18.90 -10.08 4.97
CA ARG A 256 -18.80 -11.20 4.02
C ARG A 256 -18.16 -10.71 2.73
N LEU A 257 -17.03 -11.30 2.39
CA LEU A 257 -16.30 -11.09 1.15
C LEU A 257 -16.46 -12.35 0.28
N LYS A 258 -16.98 -12.17 -0.93
CA LYS A 258 -17.17 -13.24 -1.91
C LYS A 258 -16.27 -12.96 -3.11
N ILE A 259 -15.37 -13.88 -3.45
CA ILE A 259 -14.36 -13.75 -4.51
C ILE A 259 -14.46 -14.98 -5.44
N PRO A 260 -14.45 -14.80 -6.78
CA PRO A 260 -14.39 -15.91 -7.72
C PRO A 260 -13.10 -16.74 -7.57
N ASN A 261 -13.20 -18.05 -7.69
CA ASN A 261 -12.06 -18.97 -7.62
C ASN A 261 -11.05 -18.77 -8.76
N ALA A 262 -11.47 -18.16 -9.88
CA ALA A 262 -10.63 -17.82 -11.01
C ALA A 262 -10.61 -16.31 -11.18
N VAL A 263 -9.40 -15.72 -11.19
CA VAL A 263 -9.22 -14.33 -11.60
C VAL A 263 -9.66 -14.23 -13.06
N SER A 264 -10.68 -13.43 -13.36
CA SER A 264 -11.00 -13.07 -14.73
C SER A 264 -9.74 -12.48 -15.35
N LYS A 265 -9.20 -13.11 -16.42
CA LYS A 265 -7.99 -12.65 -17.13
C LYS A 265 -8.28 -11.34 -17.86
N ALA A 266 -8.38 -10.24 -17.17
CA ALA A 266 -8.53 -8.90 -17.73
C ALA A 266 -7.34 -7.98 -17.46
N VAL A 267 -6.19 -8.54 -17.01
CA VAL A 267 -4.96 -7.75 -16.79
C VAL A 267 -3.83 -8.38 -17.58
N ASN A 268 -3.94 -8.43 -18.92
CA ASN A 268 -2.83 -8.50 -19.87
C ASN A 268 -3.37 -8.21 -21.28
N ASP A 269 -3.48 -6.92 -21.62
CA ASP A 269 -3.28 -6.38 -22.97
C ASP A 269 -2.77 -4.94 -22.84
#